data_a9ecf7a762396f025076e8aaf95081c8
#
_entry.id   a9ecf7a762396f025076e8aaf95081c8
#
_cell.length_a   1.000
_cell.length_b   1.000
_cell.length_c   1.000
_cell.angle_alpha   90.00
_cell.angle_beta   90.00
_cell.angle_gamma   90.00
#
_symmetry.space_group_name_H-M   'P 1'
#
loop_
_entity.id
_entity.type
_entity.pdbx_description
1 polymer ?
#
loop_
_entity_poly.entity_id
_entity_poly.type
_entity_poly.pdbx_seq_one_letter_code
_entity_poly.pdbx_strand_id
1 'polypeptide(L)'
;MAIGYFTSRPGMIKVWDTTRTKLNSLTENSQHVLAKLTGPVTITNYVNLLDNKSYRYLPIMKKANETIFEPYCLAKPDLQVKYVYYYDFAPNGVANNPKFQGKTVDEMRDYMTMIYNLNPHLFKSPAEIRQIIDLREEQNTFVRIMETQDGKRTFIRDFEDMDATPSEAEITAAIKKMISTPPTVAFIKGDGEREVSKSGDRDYSNFSIEKYSRAALINQGFDVCEIDISHGDTIPSLINIMVLAEMRTPLTEKGENQLEAYLARGGNLFILTDTGRQEVMNPFLSKLGIKMEEYQLAQSSADFSPNLILAKATRESGKLTFGFKDDFPKYDLRVSMPGCVALTCSDNDYGFQYTPILETNAKGVWIEKEQTDLQESPVECNASAGEKAVSYTHLRAHETEADL
;
A
#
# COMPACT_ATOMS: atom_id res chain seq x y z
N MET A 1 -23.99 -12.00 -42.07
CA MET A 1 -22.97 -11.02 -41.63
C MET A 1 -23.52 -9.94 -40.69
N ALA A 2 -24.66 -9.31 -40.93
CA ALA A 2 -25.21 -8.23 -40.06
C ALA A 2 -25.51 -8.69 -38.63
N ILE A 3 -26.12 -9.85 -38.40
CA ILE A 3 -26.44 -10.37 -37.07
C ILE A 3 -25.19 -10.58 -36.25
N GLY A 4 -24.11 -11.16 -36.80
CA GLY A 4 -22.84 -11.35 -36.11
C GLY A 4 -22.19 -10.02 -35.69
N TYR A 5 -22.31 -8.99 -36.53
CA TYR A 5 -21.81 -7.64 -36.18
C TYR A 5 -22.57 -7.00 -35.00
N PHE A 6 -23.89 -7.16 -34.95
CA PHE A 6 -24.68 -6.63 -33.84
C PHE A 6 -24.47 -7.41 -32.55
N THR A 7 -24.39 -8.74 -32.62
CA THR A 7 -24.20 -9.59 -31.42
C THR A 7 -22.79 -9.55 -30.84
N SER A 8 -21.80 -9.09 -31.62
CA SER A 8 -20.41 -8.93 -31.14
C SER A 8 -20.14 -7.60 -30.42
N ARG A 9 -21.14 -6.71 -30.31
CA ARG A 9 -20.95 -5.46 -29.55
C ARG A 9 -20.88 -5.74 -28.06
N PRO A 10 -19.96 -5.09 -27.31
CA PRO A 10 -19.78 -5.34 -25.86
C PRO A 10 -21.07 -5.29 -25.06
N GLY A 11 -21.97 -4.35 -25.34
CA GLY A 11 -23.28 -4.23 -24.66
C GLY A 11 -24.31 -5.35 -24.98
N MET A 12 -24.05 -6.21 -25.97
CA MET A 12 -24.89 -7.35 -26.35
C MET A 12 -24.32 -8.68 -25.87
N ILE A 13 -23.09 -8.70 -25.43
CA ILE A 13 -22.38 -9.90 -24.95
C ILE A 13 -22.74 -10.07 -23.46
N LYS A 14 -23.43 -11.18 -23.14
CA LYS A 14 -23.58 -11.63 -21.75
C LYS A 14 -22.61 -12.77 -21.50
N VAL A 15 -21.67 -12.54 -20.60
CA VAL A 15 -20.73 -13.57 -20.15
C VAL A 15 -21.24 -14.14 -18.83
N TRP A 16 -21.31 -15.46 -18.76
CA TRP A 16 -21.65 -16.17 -17.52
C TRP A 16 -20.41 -16.94 -17.08
N ASP A 17 -19.84 -16.50 -15.99
CA ASP A 17 -18.76 -17.23 -15.37
C ASP A 17 -19.30 -18.46 -14.66
N THR A 18 -19.05 -19.63 -15.25
CA THR A 18 -19.45 -20.93 -14.72
C THR A 18 -18.41 -21.54 -13.80
N THR A 19 -17.28 -20.85 -13.58
CA THR A 19 -16.24 -21.32 -12.67
C THR A 19 -16.74 -21.27 -11.22
N ARG A 20 -16.34 -22.26 -10.42
CA ARG A 20 -16.74 -22.35 -9.01
C ARG A 20 -16.29 -21.12 -8.20
N THR A 21 -15.15 -20.55 -8.54
CA THR A 21 -14.47 -19.47 -7.83
C THR A 21 -14.72 -18.10 -8.45
N LYS A 22 -15.48 -18.02 -9.55
CA LYS A 22 -15.78 -16.76 -10.27
C LYS A 22 -14.54 -15.96 -10.67
N LEU A 23 -13.46 -16.64 -11.02
CA LEU A 23 -12.15 -16.02 -11.33
C LEU A 23 -12.15 -15.09 -12.55
N ASN A 24 -13.14 -15.24 -13.45
CA ASN A 24 -13.25 -14.41 -14.66
C ASN A 24 -14.29 -13.28 -14.51
N SER A 25 -14.78 -13.07 -13.31
CA SER A 25 -15.77 -12.03 -13.00
C SER A 25 -15.22 -11.09 -11.95
N LEU A 26 -15.55 -9.80 -12.06
CA LEU A 26 -15.25 -8.84 -10.99
C LEU A 26 -15.99 -9.22 -9.70
N THR A 27 -15.35 -8.97 -8.58
CA THR A 27 -15.97 -9.10 -7.25
C THR A 27 -17.17 -8.15 -7.12
N GLU A 28 -18.10 -8.46 -6.23
CA GLU A 28 -19.27 -7.59 -5.97
C GLU A 28 -18.84 -6.17 -5.61
N ASN A 29 -17.78 -6.02 -4.81
CA ASN A 29 -17.24 -4.71 -4.46
C ASN A 29 -16.77 -3.93 -5.68
N SER A 30 -16.02 -4.56 -6.57
CA SER A 30 -15.53 -3.94 -7.81
C SER A 30 -16.67 -3.56 -8.75
N GLN A 31 -17.69 -4.41 -8.85
CA GLN A 31 -18.90 -4.10 -9.61
C GLN A 31 -19.65 -2.88 -9.04
N HIS A 32 -19.82 -2.81 -7.73
CA HIS A 32 -20.47 -1.66 -7.07
C HIS A 32 -19.67 -0.36 -7.24
N VAL A 33 -18.34 -0.42 -7.15
CA VAL A 33 -17.47 0.74 -7.37
C VAL A 33 -17.55 1.19 -8.83
N LEU A 34 -17.44 0.27 -9.77
CA LEU A 34 -17.50 0.55 -11.21
C LEU A 34 -18.86 1.14 -11.63
N ALA A 35 -19.97 0.66 -11.05
CA ALA A 35 -21.31 1.16 -11.32
C ALA A 35 -21.52 2.63 -10.93
N LYS A 36 -20.73 3.15 -9.98
CA LYS A 36 -20.75 4.56 -9.58
C LYS A 36 -19.98 5.48 -10.53
N LEU A 37 -19.18 4.91 -11.42
CA LEU A 37 -18.40 5.65 -12.40
C LEU A 37 -19.30 5.99 -13.60
N THR A 38 -19.78 7.23 -13.65
CA THR A 38 -20.74 7.69 -14.65
C THR A 38 -20.07 8.16 -15.95
N GLY A 39 -20.75 7.96 -17.08
CA GLY A 39 -20.31 8.38 -18.41
C GLY A 39 -19.15 7.55 -18.99
N PRO A 40 -18.70 7.91 -20.20
CA PRO A 40 -17.60 7.24 -20.88
C PRO A 40 -16.28 7.39 -20.13
N VAL A 41 -15.50 6.31 -20.12
CA VAL A 41 -14.19 6.25 -19.47
C VAL A 41 -13.14 5.76 -20.47
N THR A 42 -11.99 6.37 -20.47
CA THR A 42 -10.86 5.94 -21.30
C THR A 42 -9.67 5.55 -20.42
N ILE A 43 -9.12 4.37 -20.64
CA ILE A 43 -7.81 3.95 -20.12
C ILE A 43 -6.81 4.12 -21.24
N THR A 44 -5.88 5.05 -21.09
CA THR A 44 -4.81 5.28 -22.06
C THR A 44 -3.50 4.68 -21.55
N ASN A 45 -2.95 3.73 -22.29
CA ASN A 45 -1.64 3.14 -22.05
C ASN A 45 -0.59 4.03 -22.74
N TYR A 46 0.30 4.65 -21.99
CA TYR A 46 1.42 5.43 -22.49
C TYR A 46 2.68 4.57 -22.50
N VAL A 47 3.12 4.21 -23.71
CA VAL A 47 4.21 3.24 -23.92
C VAL A 47 5.44 3.97 -24.44
N ASN A 48 6.47 4.13 -23.60
CA ASN A 48 7.74 4.66 -24.03
C ASN A 48 8.64 3.56 -24.61
N LEU A 49 9.02 3.67 -25.87
CA LEU A 49 9.90 2.71 -26.55
C LEU A 49 11.28 2.59 -25.86
N LEU A 50 11.73 3.66 -25.21
CA LEU A 50 13.05 3.72 -24.56
C LEU A 50 13.03 3.30 -23.08
N ASP A 51 11.88 2.92 -22.53
CA ASP A 51 11.76 2.27 -21.22
C ASP A 51 12.31 0.84 -21.30
N ASN A 52 13.07 0.40 -20.30
CA ASN A 52 13.61 -0.96 -20.21
C ASN A 52 12.53 -2.05 -20.23
N LYS A 53 11.32 -1.73 -19.76
CA LYS A 53 10.18 -2.65 -19.71
C LYS A 53 9.27 -2.53 -20.95
N SER A 54 9.62 -1.69 -21.94
CA SER A 54 8.81 -1.41 -23.13
C SER A 54 8.36 -2.67 -23.87
N TYR A 55 9.21 -3.71 -23.93
CA TYR A 55 8.92 -4.99 -24.61
C TYR A 55 7.62 -5.65 -24.15
N ARG A 56 7.14 -5.37 -22.93
CA ARG A 56 5.89 -5.90 -22.38
C ARG A 56 4.64 -5.25 -23.00
N TYR A 57 4.78 -4.03 -23.58
CA TYR A 57 3.64 -3.19 -23.98
C TYR A 57 3.67 -2.79 -25.45
N LEU A 58 4.66 -3.25 -26.21
CA LEU A 58 4.74 -3.02 -27.66
C LEU A 58 3.48 -3.50 -28.38
N PRO A 59 3.22 -3.02 -29.61
CA PRO A 59 2.00 -3.37 -30.37
C PRO A 59 1.66 -4.84 -30.43
N ILE A 60 2.68 -5.72 -30.49
CA ILE A 60 2.51 -7.18 -30.52
C ILE A 60 1.90 -7.72 -29.22
N MET A 61 2.12 -7.06 -28.10
CA MET A 61 1.61 -7.46 -26.78
C MET A 61 0.26 -6.84 -26.43
N LYS A 62 -0.27 -5.98 -27.30
CA LYS A 62 -1.49 -5.21 -27.05
C LYS A 62 -2.65 -6.08 -26.58
N LYS A 63 -2.93 -7.18 -27.30
CA LYS A 63 -4.05 -8.07 -26.97
C LYS A 63 -3.91 -8.70 -25.59
N ALA A 64 -2.71 -9.16 -25.24
CA ALA A 64 -2.44 -9.73 -23.92
C ALA A 64 -2.65 -8.72 -22.80
N ASN A 65 -2.22 -7.46 -23.00
CA ASN A 65 -2.38 -6.40 -22.03
C ASN A 65 -3.84 -5.91 -21.89
N GLU A 66 -4.65 -6.01 -22.93
CA GLU A 66 -6.08 -5.65 -22.89
C GLU A 66 -6.90 -6.64 -22.06
N THR A 67 -6.46 -7.90 -21.95
CA THR A 67 -7.17 -8.95 -21.20
C THR A 67 -7.40 -8.57 -19.73
N ILE A 68 -6.51 -7.80 -19.11
CA ILE A 68 -6.66 -7.30 -17.73
C ILE A 68 -7.95 -6.47 -17.56
N PHE A 69 -8.34 -5.75 -18.62
CA PHE A 69 -9.49 -4.85 -18.59
C PHE A 69 -10.76 -5.46 -19.17
N GLU A 70 -10.71 -6.68 -19.73
CA GLU A 70 -11.89 -7.33 -20.31
C GLU A 70 -13.07 -7.42 -19.33
N PRO A 71 -12.90 -7.83 -18.04
CA PRO A 71 -14.02 -7.88 -17.10
C PRO A 71 -14.64 -6.50 -16.84
N TYR A 72 -13.82 -5.46 -16.87
CA TYR A 72 -14.29 -4.07 -16.68
C TYR A 72 -15.02 -3.57 -17.93
N CYS A 73 -14.51 -3.85 -19.13
CA CYS A 73 -15.16 -3.48 -20.39
C CYS A 73 -16.51 -4.22 -20.58
N LEU A 74 -16.62 -5.45 -20.09
CA LEU A 74 -17.87 -6.21 -20.11
C LEU A 74 -18.89 -5.63 -19.14
N ALA A 75 -18.45 -5.24 -17.94
CA ALA A 75 -19.31 -4.62 -16.91
C ALA A 75 -19.68 -3.17 -17.24
N LYS A 76 -18.81 -2.46 -17.99
CA LYS A 76 -18.98 -1.06 -18.40
C LYS A 76 -18.63 -0.89 -19.88
N PRO A 77 -19.60 -1.10 -20.81
CA PRO A 77 -19.34 -1.12 -22.25
C PRO A 77 -18.85 0.18 -22.87
N ASP A 78 -18.99 1.32 -22.17
CA ASP A 78 -18.47 2.64 -22.55
C ASP A 78 -17.06 2.92 -22.00
N LEU A 79 -16.42 1.92 -21.38
CA LEU A 79 -15.00 1.93 -21.04
C LEU A 79 -14.19 1.53 -22.28
N GLN A 80 -13.20 2.35 -22.64
CA GLN A 80 -12.32 2.14 -23.78
C GLN A 80 -10.87 2.05 -23.35
N VAL A 81 -10.12 1.14 -23.98
CA VAL A 81 -8.66 1.01 -23.79
C VAL A 81 -7.95 1.54 -25.03
N LYS A 82 -7.05 2.50 -24.85
CA LYS A 82 -6.27 3.15 -25.92
C LYS A 82 -4.78 3.02 -25.65
N TYR A 83 -3.97 3.18 -26.71
CA TYR A 83 -2.51 3.18 -26.64
C TYR A 83 -1.96 4.42 -27.31
N VAL A 84 -0.99 5.05 -26.62
CA VAL A 84 -0.14 6.12 -27.16
C VAL A 84 1.29 5.65 -27.07
N TYR A 85 1.88 5.39 -28.22
CA TYR A 85 3.28 5.01 -28.35
C TYR A 85 4.12 6.26 -28.54
N TYR A 86 5.20 6.37 -27.77
CA TYR A 86 6.12 7.49 -27.85
C TYR A 86 7.56 7.05 -27.54
N TYR A 87 8.50 7.94 -27.69
CA TYR A 87 9.87 7.76 -27.23
C TYR A 87 10.33 9.05 -26.54
N ASP A 88 10.93 8.91 -25.38
CA ASP A 88 11.60 9.98 -24.65
C ASP A 88 12.62 9.37 -23.70
N PHE A 89 13.56 10.17 -23.22
CA PHE A 89 14.54 9.73 -22.24
C PHE A 89 13.85 9.23 -20.98
N ALA A 90 14.18 8.01 -20.59
CA ALA A 90 13.77 7.40 -19.32
C ALA A 90 15.01 7.16 -18.44
N PRO A 91 15.06 7.65 -17.20
CA PRO A 91 16.22 7.49 -16.31
C PRO A 91 16.67 6.04 -16.14
N ASN A 92 15.70 5.12 -16.04
CA ASN A 92 15.94 3.67 -15.94
C ASN A 92 15.76 2.96 -17.29
N GLY A 93 15.90 3.67 -18.40
CA GLY A 93 15.63 3.18 -19.75
C GLY A 93 16.85 2.58 -20.44
N VAL A 94 16.67 2.30 -21.74
CA VAL A 94 17.69 1.72 -22.61
C VAL A 94 18.95 2.59 -22.75
N ALA A 95 18.84 3.89 -22.51
CA ALA A 95 19.96 4.83 -22.54
C ALA A 95 21.12 4.45 -21.60
N ASN A 96 20.82 3.71 -20.53
CA ASN A 96 21.84 3.19 -19.59
C ASN A 96 22.67 2.05 -20.17
N ASN A 97 22.28 1.47 -21.29
CA ASN A 97 23.09 0.46 -21.97
C ASN A 97 24.27 1.13 -22.68
N PRO A 98 25.52 0.64 -22.51
CA PRO A 98 26.71 1.20 -23.16
C PRO A 98 26.59 1.38 -24.68
N LYS A 99 25.78 0.56 -25.36
CA LYS A 99 25.51 0.67 -26.81
C LYS A 99 24.87 2.01 -27.21
N PHE A 100 24.22 2.70 -26.30
CA PHE A 100 23.52 3.96 -26.55
C PHE A 100 24.28 5.19 -26.03
N GLN A 101 25.46 4.98 -25.46
CA GLN A 101 26.28 6.09 -24.98
C GLN A 101 26.59 7.09 -26.12
N GLY A 102 26.25 8.35 -25.89
CA GLY A 102 26.41 9.45 -26.86
C GLY A 102 25.38 9.49 -27.99
N LYS A 103 24.39 8.59 -28.01
CA LYS A 103 23.29 8.63 -28.98
C LYS A 103 22.18 9.57 -28.54
N THR A 104 21.54 10.20 -29.51
CA THR A 104 20.31 10.97 -29.32
C THR A 104 19.11 10.03 -29.10
N VAL A 105 18.03 10.55 -28.54
CA VAL A 105 16.78 9.78 -28.37
C VAL A 105 16.19 9.32 -29.72
N ASP A 106 16.41 10.12 -30.80
CA ASP A 106 15.98 9.75 -32.16
C ASP A 106 16.78 8.55 -32.70
N GLU A 107 18.11 8.55 -32.52
CA GLU A 107 18.95 7.41 -32.89
C GLU A 107 18.62 6.16 -32.08
N MET A 108 18.29 6.33 -30.80
CA MET A 108 17.83 5.23 -29.96
C MET A 108 16.49 4.66 -30.46
N ARG A 109 15.53 5.54 -30.81
CA ARG A 109 14.24 5.14 -31.41
C ARG A 109 14.48 4.32 -32.67
N ASP A 110 15.30 4.79 -33.59
CA ASP A 110 15.57 4.12 -34.86
C ASP A 110 16.18 2.73 -34.65
N TYR A 111 17.11 2.63 -33.72
CA TYR A 111 17.72 1.36 -33.34
C TYR A 111 16.70 0.39 -32.71
N MET A 112 15.89 0.86 -31.77
CA MET A 112 14.91 0.01 -31.08
C MET A 112 13.78 -0.43 -32.01
N THR A 113 13.30 0.46 -32.90
CA THR A 113 12.29 0.11 -33.91
C THR A 113 12.81 -0.91 -34.91
N MET A 114 14.08 -0.84 -35.29
CA MET A 114 14.75 -1.83 -36.13
C MET A 114 14.78 -3.22 -35.43
N ILE A 115 15.19 -3.26 -34.14
CA ILE A 115 15.26 -4.52 -33.38
C ILE A 115 13.89 -5.18 -33.25
N TYR A 116 12.85 -4.40 -32.94
CA TYR A 116 11.51 -4.91 -32.75
C TYR A 116 10.69 -5.02 -34.04
N ASN A 117 11.29 -4.71 -35.20
CA ASN A 117 10.63 -4.65 -36.50
C ASN A 117 9.33 -3.83 -36.47
N LEU A 118 9.42 -2.61 -35.92
CA LEU A 118 8.31 -1.67 -35.76
C LEU A 118 8.45 -0.48 -36.70
N ASN A 119 7.31 0.11 -37.09
CA ASN A 119 7.31 1.36 -37.86
C ASN A 119 7.69 2.54 -36.94
N PRO A 120 8.80 3.28 -37.20
CA PRO A 120 9.20 4.43 -36.38
C PRO A 120 8.13 5.54 -36.27
N HIS A 121 7.32 5.71 -37.33
CA HIS A 121 6.25 6.72 -37.34
C HIS A 121 5.07 6.41 -36.40
N LEU A 122 5.05 5.24 -35.80
CA LEU A 122 4.08 4.89 -34.76
C LEU A 122 4.34 5.66 -33.46
N PHE A 123 5.60 6.05 -33.24
CA PHE A 123 6.05 6.60 -31.96
C PHE A 123 6.15 8.14 -32.02
N LYS A 124 5.41 8.80 -31.16
CA LYS A 124 5.45 10.25 -30.99
C LYS A 124 6.79 10.70 -30.42
N SER A 125 7.29 11.79 -30.95
CA SER A 125 8.52 12.42 -30.45
C SER A 125 8.35 13.01 -29.04
N PRO A 126 9.46 13.34 -28.34
CA PRO A 126 9.40 14.01 -27.04
C PRO A 126 8.59 15.31 -27.06
N ALA A 127 8.64 16.07 -28.14
CA ALA A 127 7.87 17.30 -28.28
C ALA A 127 6.36 17.01 -28.43
N GLU A 128 6.00 16.00 -29.23
CA GLU A 128 4.60 15.63 -29.46
C GLU A 128 3.94 15.02 -28.22
N ILE A 129 4.64 14.15 -27.46
CA ILE A 129 4.04 13.57 -26.24
C ILE A 129 3.80 14.64 -25.18
N ARG A 130 4.71 15.60 -25.02
CA ARG A 130 4.57 16.71 -24.05
C ARG A 130 3.42 17.65 -24.36
N GLN A 131 2.95 17.72 -25.62
CA GLN A 131 1.72 18.43 -25.96
C GLN A 131 0.46 17.70 -25.50
N ILE A 132 0.54 16.38 -25.30
CA ILE A 132 -0.57 15.54 -24.84
C ILE A 132 -0.51 15.42 -23.32
N ILE A 133 0.65 15.06 -22.78
CA ILE A 133 0.88 14.83 -21.37
C ILE A 133 2.36 14.95 -21.03
N ASP A 134 2.64 15.44 -19.81
CA ASP A 134 3.98 15.41 -19.22
C ASP A 134 4.11 14.19 -18.28
N LEU A 135 4.98 13.26 -18.64
CA LEU A 135 5.23 12.03 -17.89
C LEU A 135 6.61 12.02 -17.20
N ARG A 136 7.29 13.16 -17.12
CA ARG A 136 8.62 13.25 -16.48
C ARG A 136 8.57 12.94 -14.99
N GLU A 137 7.49 13.29 -14.29
CA GLU A 137 7.28 12.92 -12.90
C GLU A 137 7.06 11.39 -12.69
N GLU A 138 6.62 10.70 -13.75
CA GLU A 138 6.57 9.24 -13.81
C GLU A 138 7.85 8.66 -14.47
N GLN A 139 8.94 9.45 -14.51
CA GLN A 139 10.25 9.07 -15.09
C GLN A 139 10.16 8.60 -16.56
N ASN A 140 9.13 9.01 -17.29
CA ASN A 140 8.82 8.54 -18.64
C ASN A 140 8.76 6.99 -18.75
N THR A 141 8.40 6.29 -17.68
CA THR A 141 8.16 4.84 -17.72
C THR A 141 6.75 4.55 -18.24
N PHE A 142 6.47 3.28 -18.44
CA PHE A 142 5.11 2.85 -18.80
C PHE A 142 4.11 3.20 -17.70
N VAL A 143 3.03 3.86 -18.08
CA VAL A 143 1.89 4.14 -17.18
C VAL A 143 0.57 4.03 -17.93
N ARG A 144 -0.49 3.71 -17.17
CA ARG A 144 -1.87 3.82 -17.63
C ARG A 144 -2.55 4.96 -16.92
N ILE A 145 -3.33 5.73 -17.66
CA ILE A 145 -4.17 6.78 -17.08
C ILE A 145 -5.61 6.45 -17.42
N MET A 146 -6.42 6.33 -16.39
CA MET A 146 -7.86 6.27 -16.51
C MET A 146 -8.41 7.69 -16.41
N GLU A 147 -9.27 8.07 -17.37
CA GLU A 147 -9.83 9.41 -17.47
C GLU A 147 -11.34 9.35 -17.80
N THR A 148 -12.10 10.17 -17.10
CA THR A 148 -13.53 10.39 -17.36
C THR A 148 -13.74 11.56 -18.31
N GLN A 149 -14.94 11.67 -18.87
CA GLN A 149 -15.27 12.76 -19.79
C GLN A 149 -15.22 14.15 -19.12
N ASP A 150 -15.45 14.24 -17.81
CA ASP A 150 -15.34 15.48 -17.02
C ASP A 150 -13.90 15.83 -16.61
N GLY A 151 -12.91 15.06 -17.10
CA GLY A 151 -11.49 15.34 -16.92
C GLY A 151 -10.87 14.84 -15.62
N LYS A 152 -11.60 14.10 -14.80
CA LYS A 152 -11.01 13.41 -13.66
C LYS A 152 -10.10 12.31 -14.17
N ARG A 153 -8.92 12.17 -13.55
CA ARG A 153 -7.92 11.20 -13.95
C ARG A 153 -7.24 10.54 -12.76
N THR A 154 -6.81 9.32 -12.96
CA THR A 154 -6.02 8.55 -11.99
C THR A 154 -5.01 7.66 -12.73
N PHE A 155 -3.92 7.33 -12.05
CA PHE A 155 -2.91 6.40 -12.56
C PHE A 155 -3.26 4.96 -12.19
N ILE A 156 -3.00 4.05 -13.14
CA ILE A 156 -2.99 2.60 -12.92
C ILE A 156 -1.58 2.13 -13.29
N ARG A 157 -0.75 1.92 -12.27
CA ARG A 157 0.68 1.62 -12.46
C ARG A 157 0.93 0.13 -12.53
N ASP A 158 2.07 -0.21 -13.12
CA ASP A 158 2.66 -1.54 -12.97
C ASP A 158 3.66 -1.51 -11.79
N PHE A 159 3.92 -2.68 -11.21
CA PHE A 159 4.69 -2.82 -9.99
C PHE A 159 6.00 -3.57 -10.21
N GLU A 160 6.93 -3.46 -9.27
CA GLU A 160 8.22 -4.15 -9.29
C GLU A 160 8.18 -5.45 -8.46
N ASP A 161 7.12 -6.22 -8.67
CA ASP A 161 6.94 -7.54 -8.07
C ASP A 161 6.78 -8.63 -9.13
N MET A 162 6.50 -9.86 -8.70
CA MET A 162 6.41 -11.02 -9.61
C MET A 162 5.28 -10.90 -10.62
N ASP A 163 4.16 -10.28 -10.26
CA ASP A 163 3.00 -10.15 -11.16
C ASP A 163 3.08 -8.92 -12.06
N ALA A 164 3.87 -7.93 -11.68
CA ALA A 164 4.08 -6.65 -12.35
C ALA A 164 2.79 -5.87 -12.68
N THR A 165 1.77 -6.53 -13.22
CA THR A 165 0.49 -5.91 -13.63
C THR A 165 -0.42 -5.64 -12.44
N PRO A 166 -1.27 -4.59 -12.50
CA PRO A 166 -2.23 -4.31 -11.45
C PRO A 166 -3.30 -5.42 -11.37
N SER A 167 -3.64 -5.80 -10.15
CA SER A 167 -4.74 -6.71 -9.88
C SER A 167 -6.08 -5.97 -9.85
N GLU A 168 -7.17 -6.70 -9.64
CA GLU A 168 -8.50 -6.11 -9.46
C GLU A 168 -8.53 -5.11 -8.30
N ALA A 169 -7.77 -5.36 -7.24
CA ALA A 169 -7.72 -4.48 -6.07
C ALA A 169 -7.19 -3.08 -6.42
N GLU A 170 -6.05 -2.99 -7.11
CA GLU A 170 -5.43 -1.71 -7.48
C GLU A 170 -6.25 -0.97 -8.55
N ILE A 171 -6.83 -1.70 -9.52
CA ILE A 171 -7.70 -1.08 -10.53
C ILE A 171 -8.96 -0.51 -9.85
N THR A 172 -9.56 -1.26 -8.94
CA THR A 172 -10.75 -0.81 -8.20
C THR A 172 -10.44 0.36 -7.27
N ALA A 173 -9.27 0.35 -6.62
CA ALA A 173 -8.77 1.48 -5.82
C ALA A 173 -8.60 2.74 -6.68
N ALA A 174 -8.04 2.60 -7.89
CA ALA A 174 -7.93 3.70 -8.85
C ALA A 174 -9.30 4.26 -9.26
N ILE A 175 -10.28 3.40 -9.55
CA ILE A 175 -11.66 3.82 -9.86
C ILE A 175 -12.28 4.55 -8.65
N LYS A 176 -12.06 4.05 -7.44
CA LYS A 176 -12.58 4.66 -6.22
C LYS A 176 -12.07 6.09 -6.01
N LYS A 177 -10.82 6.37 -6.35
CA LYS A 177 -10.26 7.74 -6.36
C LYS A 177 -10.98 8.70 -7.31
N MET A 178 -11.61 8.20 -8.36
CA MET A 178 -12.33 9.03 -9.32
C MET A 178 -13.78 9.33 -8.90
N ILE A 179 -14.40 8.47 -8.10
CA ILE A 179 -15.80 8.60 -7.68
C ILE A 179 -15.99 9.18 -6.28
N SER A 180 -14.93 9.24 -5.48
CA SER A 180 -14.96 9.78 -4.12
C SER A 180 -13.64 10.48 -3.79
N THR A 181 -13.65 11.37 -2.82
CA THR A 181 -12.40 11.94 -2.28
C THR A 181 -11.62 10.83 -1.58
N PRO A 182 -10.35 10.60 -1.94
CA PRO A 182 -9.52 9.61 -1.28
C PRO A 182 -9.34 9.95 0.20
N PRO A 183 -9.36 8.96 1.09
CA PRO A 183 -8.98 9.22 2.47
C PRO A 183 -7.50 9.59 2.54
N THR A 184 -7.20 10.64 3.31
CA THR A 184 -5.83 11.14 3.48
C THR A 184 -5.20 10.55 4.73
N VAL A 185 -4.02 9.96 4.55
CA VAL A 185 -3.14 9.47 5.61
C VAL A 185 -2.02 10.48 5.82
N ALA A 186 -1.95 11.07 7.01
CA ALA A 186 -0.92 12.04 7.37
C ALA A 186 0.09 11.40 8.32
N PHE A 187 1.36 11.42 7.94
CA PHE A 187 2.46 10.98 8.78
C PHE A 187 2.97 12.16 9.59
N ILE A 188 3.04 11.99 10.92
CA ILE A 188 3.60 12.99 11.82
C ILE A 188 5.11 13.01 11.62
N LYS A 189 5.69 14.21 11.64
CA LYS A 189 7.13 14.45 11.59
C LYS A 189 7.51 15.60 12.52
N GLY A 190 8.80 15.70 12.83
CA GLY A 190 9.37 16.78 13.66
C GLY A 190 10.00 16.28 14.95
N ASP A 191 9.55 15.14 15.48
CA ASP A 191 10.03 14.54 16.74
C ASP A 191 10.90 13.30 16.51
N GLY A 192 11.53 13.22 15.31
CA GLY A 192 12.45 12.14 14.93
C GLY A 192 11.75 10.87 14.45
N GLU A 193 10.51 10.98 14.01
CA GLU A 193 9.74 9.91 13.41
C GLU A 193 10.37 9.39 12.11
N ARG A 194 9.84 8.28 11.62
CA ARG A 194 10.20 7.75 10.31
C ARG A 194 9.61 8.61 9.19
N GLU A 195 10.40 8.88 8.17
CA GLU A 195 10.02 9.77 7.07
C GLU A 195 9.39 9.01 5.90
N VAL A 196 8.36 9.60 5.32
CA VAL A 196 7.63 9.07 4.16
C VAL A 196 8.46 9.16 2.88
N SER A 197 9.30 10.19 2.75
CA SER A 197 10.05 10.49 1.53
C SER A 197 11.37 9.73 1.40
N LYS A 198 11.81 9.03 2.44
CA LYS A 198 13.04 8.26 2.42
C LYS A 198 12.80 6.78 2.15
N SER A 199 13.75 6.13 1.51
CA SER A 199 13.81 4.69 1.32
C SER A 199 14.99 4.12 2.11
N GLY A 200 14.76 3.04 2.85
CA GLY A 200 15.78 2.37 3.64
C GLY A 200 15.18 1.60 4.81
N ASP A 201 16.04 1.16 5.70
CA ASP A 201 15.72 0.29 6.82
C ASP A 201 14.74 0.91 7.83
N ARG A 202 14.66 2.24 7.86
CA ARG A 202 13.89 2.99 8.86
C ARG A 202 12.85 3.94 8.28
N ASP A 203 12.55 3.82 7.02
CA ASP A 203 11.70 4.77 6.31
C ASP A 203 10.50 4.08 5.65
N TYR A 204 9.47 4.86 5.36
CA TYR A 204 8.20 4.33 4.90
C TYR A 204 7.87 4.63 3.45
N SER A 205 8.86 5.04 2.62
CA SER A 205 8.63 5.34 1.21
C SER A 205 7.92 4.19 0.47
N ASN A 206 8.44 2.96 0.61
CA ASN A 206 7.88 1.78 -0.04
C ASN A 206 6.44 1.45 0.39
N PHE A 207 6.10 1.77 1.63
CA PHE A 207 4.76 1.54 2.18
C PHE A 207 3.78 2.66 1.84
N SER A 208 4.27 3.90 1.69
CA SER A 208 3.44 5.09 1.61
C SER A 208 3.31 5.67 0.20
N ILE A 209 4.43 6.08 -0.43
CA ILE A 209 4.43 6.89 -1.66
C ILE A 209 5.20 6.27 -2.82
N GLU A 210 5.82 5.10 -2.65
CA GLU A 210 6.57 4.48 -3.74
C GLU A 210 5.64 4.04 -4.87
N LYS A 211 5.83 4.65 -6.04
CA LYS A 211 4.94 4.47 -7.20
C LYS A 211 4.94 3.04 -7.73
N TYR A 212 6.06 2.33 -7.60
CA TYR A 212 6.24 0.98 -8.12
C TYR A 212 6.04 -0.11 -7.06
N SER A 213 5.77 0.27 -5.81
CA SER A 213 5.39 -0.66 -4.74
C SER A 213 3.88 -0.86 -4.73
N ARG A 214 3.43 -2.11 -4.96
CA ARG A 214 2.00 -2.47 -4.91
C ARG A 214 1.37 -2.11 -3.58
N ALA A 215 2.09 -2.36 -2.48
CA ALA A 215 1.62 -2.12 -1.13
C ALA A 215 1.57 -0.63 -0.73
N ALA A 216 2.16 0.27 -1.53
CA ALA A 216 2.16 1.69 -1.20
C ALA A 216 0.74 2.26 -1.14
N LEU A 217 0.45 3.03 -0.10
CA LEU A 217 -0.86 3.62 0.17
C LEU A 217 -1.43 4.37 -1.04
N ILE A 218 -0.57 5.10 -1.78
CA ILE A 218 -1.01 5.83 -2.99
C ILE A 218 -1.57 4.90 -4.07
N ASN A 219 -1.15 3.65 -4.13
CA ASN A 219 -1.63 2.64 -5.07
C ASN A 219 -2.83 1.86 -4.52
N GLN A 220 -3.07 1.94 -3.21
CA GLN A 220 -4.20 1.31 -2.50
C GLN A 220 -5.40 2.25 -2.29
N GLY A 221 -5.40 3.42 -2.94
CA GLY A 221 -6.55 4.32 -2.95
C GLY A 221 -6.52 5.43 -1.90
N PHE A 222 -5.39 5.64 -1.23
CA PHE A 222 -5.17 6.71 -0.26
C PHE A 222 -4.40 7.88 -0.86
N ASP A 223 -4.57 9.06 -0.29
CA ASP A 223 -3.61 10.16 -0.43
C ASP A 223 -2.71 10.21 0.81
N VAL A 224 -1.46 10.64 0.62
CA VAL A 224 -0.46 10.66 1.68
C VAL A 224 0.16 12.05 1.79
N CYS A 225 0.34 12.52 3.02
CA CYS A 225 1.08 13.75 3.32
C CYS A 225 1.88 13.61 4.62
N GLU A 226 2.75 14.58 4.89
CA GLU A 226 3.46 14.73 6.15
C GLU A 226 2.98 16.00 6.86
N ILE A 227 3.01 15.99 8.20
CA ILE A 227 2.57 17.11 9.03
C ILE A 227 3.42 17.24 10.30
N ASP A 228 3.90 18.45 10.59
CA ASP A 228 4.65 18.77 11.81
C ASP A 228 3.74 19.45 12.83
N ILE A 229 3.11 18.65 13.67
CA ILE A 229 2.16 19.13 14.69
C ILE A 229 2.84 19.73 15.91
N SER A 230 4.08 19.36 16.17
CA SER A 230 4.85 19.85 17.34
C SER A 230 5.37 21.28 17.12
N HIS A 231 5.78 21.63 15.90
CA HIS A 231 6.52 22.87 15.65
C HIS A 231 5.76 23.93 14.84
N GLY A 232 4.77 23.54 14.05
CA GLY A 232 4.14 24.54 13.20
C GLY A 232 2.70 24.27 12.78
N ASP A 233 2.46 23.09 12.30
CA ASP A 233 1.24 22.78 11.58
C ASP A 233 0.03 22.55 12.50
N THR A 234 -1.14 22.79 11.98
CA THR A 234 -2.42 22.42 12.61
C THR A 234 -3.04 21.28 11.83
N ILE A 235 -3.58 20.26 12.49
CA ILE A 235 -4.19 19.09 11.83
C ILE A 235 -5.45 19.53 11.07
N PRO A 236 -5.43 19.50 9.73
CA PRO A 236 -6.60 19.84 8.91
C PRO A 236 -7.77 18.88 9.16
N SER A 237 -8.99 19.37 8.96
CA SER A 237 -10.20 18.54 9.12
C SER A 237 -10.31 17.41 8.09
N LEU A 238 -9.65 17.54 6.94
CA LEU A 238 -9.65 16.54 5.86
C LEU A 238 -8.80 15.31 6.15
N ILE A 239 -7.94 15.34 7.19
CA ILE A 239 -7.12 14.18 7.55
C ILE A 239 -7.99 13.10 8.18
N ASN A 240 -7.98 11.92 7.58
CA ASN A 240 -8.77 10.77 8.02
C ASN A 240 -8.01 9.83 8.94
N ILE A 241 -6.68 9.72 8.73
CA ILE A 241 -5.82 8.84 9.51
C ILE A 241 -4.52 9.60 9.80
N MET A 242 -4.12 9.64 11.08
CA MET A 242 -2.79 10.09 11.48
C MET A 242 -1.91 8.90 11.77
N VAL A 243 -0.65 8.96 11.33
CA VAL A 243 0.37 7.93 11.63
C VAL A 243 1.44 8.54 12.51
N LEU A 244 1.61 7.98 13.70
CA LEU A 244 2.68 8.29 14.63
C LEU A 244 3.69 7.15 14.62
N ALA A 245 4.84 7.36 13.98
CA ALA A 245 5.77 6.29 13.67
C ALA A 245 7.12 6.48 14.36
N GLU A 246 7.32 5.79 15.48
CA GLU A 246 8.60 5.69 16.19
C GLU A 246 9.25 7.04 16.53
N MET A 247 8.59 7.86 17.31
CA MET A 247 9.18 9.11 17.83
C MET A 247 10.51 8.85 18.55
N ARG A 248 11.44 9.78 18.44
CA ARG A 248 12.73 9.77 19.17
C ARG A 248 12.78 10.78 20.29
N THR A 249 11.94 11.80 20.22
CA THR A 249 11.72 12.77 21.27
C THR A 249 10.22 12.80 21.59
N PRO A 250 9.83 13.10 22.85
CA PRO A 250 8.43 13.23 23.19
C PRO A 250 7.76 14.34 22.38
N LEU A 251 6.47 14.19 22.10
CA LEU A 251 5.66 15.27 21.53
C LEU A 251 5.74 16.52 22.43
N THR A 252 5.70 17.67 21.79
CA THR A 252 5.50 18.92 22.52
C THR A 252 4.07 18.99 23.08
N GLU A 253 3.84 19.80 24.10
CA GLU A 253 2.50 20.06 24.65
C GLU A 253 1.52 20.48 23.53
N LYS A 254 1.99 21.27 22.56
CA LYS A 254 1.19 21.66 21.39
C LYS A 254 0.81 20.47 20.54
N GLY A 255 1.76 19.58 20.25
CA GLY A 255 1.54 18.37 19.46
C GLY A 255 0.56 17.41 20.13
N GLU A 256 0.73 17.18 21.44
CA GLU A 256 -0.19 16.36 22.23
C GLU A 256 -1.61 16.93 22.22
N ASN A 257 -1.78 18.21 22.50
CA ASN A 257 -3.09 18.87 22.50
C ASN A 257 -3.78 18.78 21.13
N GLN A 258 -3.02 18.84 20.05
CA GLN A 258 -3.57 18.66 18.70
C GLN A 258 -4.04 17.23 18.43
N LEU A 259 -3.27 16.21 18.87
CA LEU A 259 -3.69 14.81 18.75
C LEU A 259 -4.91 14.51 19.62
N GLU A 260 -4.96 15.03 20.84
CA GLU A 260 -6.12 14.90 21.72
C GLU A 260 -7.39 15.50 21.07
N ALA A 261 -7.27 16.71 20.53
CA ALA A 261 -8.37 17.37 19.82
C ALA A 261 -8.76 16.59 18.53
N TYR A 262 -7.79 15.97 17.86
CA TYR A 262 -8.04 15.12 16.69
C TYR A 262 -8.80 13.85 17.07
N LEU A 263 -8.40 13.17 18.14
CA LEU A 263 -9.09 11.98 18.67
C LEU A 263 -10.49 12.33 19.17
N ALA A 264 -10.65 13.44 19.89
CA ALA A 264 -11.94 13.89 20.41
C ALA A 264 -12.99 14.16 19.32
N ARG A 265 -12.56 14.44 18.08
CA ARG A 265 -13.46 14.59 16.93
C ARG A 265 -13.63 13.31 16.10
N GLY A 266 -13.25 12.13 16.63
CA GLY A 266 -13.36 10.84 15.96
C GLY A 266 -12.23 10.56 14.96
N GLY A 267 -11.05 11.15 15.14
CA GLY A 267 -9.88 10.91 14.30
C GLY A 267 -9.29 9.52 14.51
N ASN A 268 -8.79 8.90 13.44
CA ASN A 268 -8.15 7.59 13.50
C ASN A 268 -6.63 7.75 13.62
N LEU A 269 -6.04 7.12 14.64
CA LEU A 269 -4.61 7.16 14.89
C LEU A 269 -3.99 5.77 14.74
N PHE A 270 -2.94 5.67 13.92
CA PHE A 270 -2.13 4.47 13.75
C PHE A 270 -0.76 4.72 14.37
N ILE A 271 -0.44 4.00 15.44
CA ILE A 271 0.81 4.17 16.19
C ILE A 271 1.71 2.99 15.92
N LEU A 272 2.94 3.28 15.52
CA LEU A 272 4.01 2.32 15.35
C LEU A 272 5.17 2.74 16.26
N THR A 273 5.76 1.77 16.93
CA THR A 273 6.89 2.01 17.82
C THR A 273 7.82 0.81 17.85
N ASP A 274 8.99 0.98 18.41
CA ASP A 274 10.03 -0.02 18.53
C ASP A 274 10.49 -0.17 19.97
N THR A 275 11.26 -1.21 20.25
CA THR A 275 11.92 -1.41 21.54
C THR A 275 12.86 -0.25 21.86
N GLY A 276 13.02 0.07 23.16
CA GLY A 276 13.85 1.19 23.61
C GLY A 276 13.19 2.57 23.42
N ARG A 277 11.90 2.63 23.09
CA ARG A 277 11.11 3.86 22.96
C ARG A 277 10.11 4.09 24.09
N GLN A 278 10.13 3.25 25.11
CA GLN A 278 9.16 3.29 26.21
C GLN A 278 9.11 4.65 26.91
N GLU A 279 10.27 5.26 27.18
CA GLU A 279 10.33 6.57 27.85
C GLU A 279 9.72 7.70 27.00
N VAL A 280 9.83 7.59 25.68
CA VAL A 280 9.30 8.58 24.74
C VAL A 280 7.81 8.37 24.46
N MET A 281 7.41 7.12 24.27
CA MET A 281 6.06 6.77 23.80
C MET A 281 5.04 6.60 24.94
N ASN A 282 5.46 6.01 26.08
CA ASN A 282 4.54 5.72 27.18
C ASN A 282 3.84 6.93 27.76
N PRO A 283 4.43 8.14 27.85
CA PRO A 283 3.69 9.31 28.32
C PRO A 283 2.42 9.59 27.52
N PHE A 284 2.49 9.52 26.20
CA PHE A 284 1.32 9.69 25.34
C PHE A 284 0.42 8.43 25.34
N LEU A 285 1.00 7.23 25.20
CA LEU A 285 0.25 5.97 25.18
C LEU A 285 -0.58 5.75 26.45
N SER A 286 -0.05 6.17 27.62
CA SER A 286 -0.74 6.04 28.91
C SER A 286 -2.06 6.82 28.95
N LYS A 287 -2.15 7.95 28.25
CA LYS A 287 -3.40 8.72 28.09
C LYS A 287 -4.45 7.91 27.33
N LEU A 288 -3.99 7.07 26.41
CA LEU A 288 -4.84 6.15 25.66
C LEU A 288 -5.09 4.82 26.41
N GLY A 289 -4.60 4.69 27.66
CA GLY A 289 -4.70 3.46 28.45
C GLY A 289 -3.83 2.32 27.96
N ILE A 290 -2.80 2.60 27.17
CA ILE A 290 -1.87 1.60 26.63
C ILE A 290 -0.48 1.85 27.23
N LYS A 291 0.24 0.78 27.56
CA LYS A 291 1.61 0.84 28.03
C LYS A 291 2.47 -0.20 27.32
N MET A 292 3.62 0.22 26.82
CA MET A 292 4.69 -0.67 26.42
C MET A 292 5.43 -1.18 27.66
N GLU A 293 5.60 -2.49 27.78
CA GLU A 293 6.39 -3.08 28.86
C GLU A 293 7.88 -2.73 28.70
N GLU A 294 8.62 -2.76 29.81
CA GLU A 294 9.99 -2.27 29.86
C GLU A 294 10.96 -3.13 29.03
N TYR A 295 10.77 -4.45 29.09
CA TYR A 295 11.69 -5.43 28.54
C TYR A 295 11.14 -6.11 27.30
N GLN A 296 12.06 -6.64 26.47
CA GLN A 296 11.70 -7.35 25.26
C GLN A 296 11.07 -8.71 25.55
N LEU A 297 10.27 -9.16 24.60
CA LEU A 297 9.82 -10.53 24.57
C LEU A 297 10.91 -11.45 24.02
N ALA A 298 11.04 -12.62 24.63
CA ALA A 298 11.85 -13.73 24.16
C ALA A 298 10.98 -14.94 23.86
N GLN A 299 11.33 -15.69 22.83
CA GLN A 299 10.65 -16.93 22.44
C GLN A 299 11.67 -18.07 22.33
N SER A 300 11.38 -19.17 23.00
CA SER A 300 12.17 -20.41 22.81
C SER A 300 11.92 -20.97 21.41
N SER A 301 12.97 -21.14 20.63
CA SER A 301 12.93 -21.71 19.28
C SER A 301 14.23 -22.47 19.00
N ALA A 302 14.13 -23.55 18.23
CA ALA A 302 15.28 -24.27 17.69
C ALA A 302 15.78 -23.69 16.36
N ASP A 303 14.92 -22.91 15.67
CA ASP A 303 15.14 -22.49 14.29
C ASP A 303 15.47 -21.00 14.17
N PHE A 304 15.11 -20.19 15.17
CA PHE A 304 15.21 -18.73 15.13
C PHE A 304 15.85 -18.19 16.41
N SER A 305 16.42 -16.99 16.29
CA SER A 305 16.93 -16.26 17.46
C SER A 305 15.79 -15.92 18.45
N PRO A 306 16.09 -15.84 19.75
CA PRO A 306 15.06 -15.63 20.79
C PRO A 306 14.24 -14.35 20.65
N ASN A 307 14.77 -13.32 20.00
CA ASN A 307 14.05 -12.06 19.77
C ASN A 307 12.98 -12.14 18.67
N LEU A 308 12.96 -13.22 17.88
CA LEU A 308 11.93 -13.40 16.85
C LEU A 308 10.68 -14.03 17.45
N ILE A 309 9.67 -13.22 17.68
CA ILE A 309 8.37 -13.67 18.17
C ILE A 309 7.48 -14.04 16.98
N LEU A 310 6.94 -15.24 16.97
CA LEU A 310 5.93 -15.68 16.02
C LEU A 310 4.53 -15.44 16.62
N ALA A 311 4.06 -14.23 16.50
CA ALA A 311 2.76 -13.83 17.01
C ALA A 311 1.64 -14.46 16.18
N LYS A 312 0.64 -15.03 16.86
CA LYS A 312 -0.53 -15.66 16.25
C LYS A 312 -1.60 -14.60 15.99
N ALA A 313 -2.18 -14.64 14.79
CA ALA A 313 -3.34 -13.83 14.47
C ALA A 313 -4.56 -14.29 15.27
N THR A 314 -5.27 -13.36 15.90
CA THR A 314 -6.51 -13.64 16.63
C THR A 314 -7.70 -13.73 15.66
N ARG A 315 -8.84 -14.23 16.14
CA ARG A 315 -10.07 -14.25 15.35
C ARG A 315 -10.50 -12.83 14.93
N GLU A 316 -10.22 -11.84 15.75
CA GLU A 316 -10.58 -10.44 15.48
C GLU A 316 -9.76 -9.85 14.33
N SER A 317 -8.50 -10.29 14.16
CA SER A 317 -7.69 -9.87 13.00
C SER A 317 -8.31 -10.30 11.66
N GLY A 318 -9.04 -11.41 11.63
CA GLY A 318 -9.77 -11.89 10.45
C GLY A 318 -10.91 -10.95 10.01
N LYS A 319 -11.32 -10.01 10.84
CA LYS A 319 -12.31 -8.98 10.49
C LYS A 319 -11.69 -7.77 9.80
N LEU A 320 -10.37 -7.60 9.89
CA LEU A 320 -9.68 -6.41 9.38
C LEU A 320 -9.45 -6.46 7.87
N THR A 321 -9.20 -7.63 7.33
CA THR A 321 -8.92 -7.78 5.91
C THR A 321 -9.67 -8.94 5.30
N PHE A 322 -10.00 -8.78 4.02
CA PHE A 322 -10.63 -9.85 3.24
C PHE A 322 -9.75 -11.12 3.16
N GLY A 323 -8.43 -10.96 2.96
CA GLY A 323 -7.50 -12.09 2.91
C GLY A 323 -7.47 -12.87 4.23
N PHE A 324 -7.38 -12.19 5.36
CA PHE A 324 -7.38 -12.85 6.67
C PHE A 324 -8.70 -13.56 6.98
N LYS A 325 -9.83 -13.01 6.55
CA LYS A 325 -11.14 -13.61 6.75
C LYS A 325 -11.24 -15.00 6.12
N ASP A 326 -10.71 -15.17 4.92
CA ASP A 326 -10.79 -16.42 4.17
C ASP A 326 -9.71 -17.42 4.58
N ASP A 327 -8.55 -16.94 5.01
CA ASP A 327 -7.40 -17.78 5.37
C ASP A 327 -7.38 -18.17 6.85
N PHE A 328 -7.92 -17.32 7.73
CA PHE A 328 -7.96 -17.57 9.17
C PHE A 328 -8.54 -18.95 9.57
N PRO A 329 -9.66 -19.43 8.99
CA PRO A 329 -10.19 -20.75 9.34
C PRO A 329 -9.38 -21.93 8.77
N LYS A 330 -8.49 -21.66 7.81
CA LYS A 330 -7.75 -22.71 7.09
C LYS A 330 -6.32 -22.89 7.59
N TYR A 331 -5.70 -21.81 8.06
CA TYR A 331 -4.28 -21.76 8.39
C TYR A 331 -4.04 -21.18 9.77
N ASP A 332 -2.95 -21.62 10.42
CA ASP A 332 -2.42 -21.00 11.64
C ASP A 332 -1.59 -19.76 11.23
N LEU A 333 -2.29 -18.64 11.04
CA LEU A 333 -1.68 -17.40 10.57
C LEU A 333 -0.79 -16.81 11.66
N ARG A 334 0.47 -16.57 11.32
CA ARG A 334 1.48 -16.00 12.19
C ARG A 334 2.18 -14.81 11.54
N VAL A 335 2.56 -13.87 12.38
CA VAL A 335 3.36 -12.69 12.00
C VAL A 335 4.69 -12.78 12.71
N SER A 336 5.77 -12.68 11.96
CA SER A 336 7.13 -12.59 12.50
C SER A 336 7.38 -11.18 13.02
N MET A 337 7.65 -11.05 14.31
CA MET A 337 7.87 -9.78 15.00
C MET A 337 9.25 -9.80 15.70
N PRO A 338 10.31 -9.35 15.03
CA PRO A 338 11.62 -9.27 15.64
C PRO A 338 11.68 -8.09 16.62
N GLY A 339 12.28 -8.33 17.79
CA GLY A 339 12.59 -7.29 18.76
C GLY A 339 11.36 -6.52 19.26
N CYS A 340 10.32 -7.20 19.71
CA CYS A 340 9.09 -6.55 20.19
C CYS A 340 8.96 -6.57 21.71
N VAL A 341 8.08 -5.72 22.23
CA VAL A 341 7.66 -5.68 23.64
C VAL A 341 6.19 -6.01 23.78
N ALA A 342 5.79 -6.48 24.95
CA ALA A 342 4.39 -6.67 25.26
C ALA A 342 3.68 -5.34 25.47
N LEU A 343 2.38 -5.30 25.14
CA LEU A 343 1.50 -4.17 25.42
C LEU A 343 0.51 -4.60 26.52
N THR A 344 0.32 -3.69 27.49
CA THR A 344 -0.72 -3.83 28.53
C THR A 344 -1.73 -2.71 28.40
N CYS A 345 -2.96 -2.99 28.80
CA CYS A 345 -4.06 -2.04 28.71
C CYS A 345 -4.71 -1.82 30.07
N SER A 346 -5.15 -0.59 30.28
CA SER A 346 -5.88 -0.14 31.46
C SER A 346 -7.07 0.72 31.05
N ASP A 347 -7.91 1.08 32.01
CA ASP A 347 -8.96 2.06 31.76
C ASP A 347 -8.38 3.38 31.22
N ASN A 348 -9.14 4.05 30.39
CA ASN A 348 -8.74 5.30 29.73
C ASN A 348 -9.90 6.32 29.71
N ASP A 349 -9.53 7.60 29.58
CA ASP A 349 -10.51 8.70 29.61
C ASP A 349 -11.32 8.83 28.30
N TYR A 350 -10.88 8.18 27.22
CA TYR A 350 -11.56 8.21 25.92
C TYR A 350 -12.64 7.15 25.76
N GLY A 351 -12.75 6.19 26.69
CA GLY A 351 -13.68 5.07 26.57
C GLY A 351 -13.30 4.03 25.52
N PHE A 352 -12.03 3.98 25.09
CA PHE A 352 -11.56 3.00 24.12
C PHE A 352 -11.69 1.57 24.63
N GLN A 353 -12.12 0.70 23.75
CA GLN A 353 -12.09 -0.76 23.93
C GLN A 353 -10.87 -1.33 23.21
N TYR A 354 -10.20 -2.29 23.84
CA TYR A 354 -9.01 -2.90 23.30
C TYR A 354 -9.34 -4.26 22.68
N THR A 355 -8.95 -4.43 21.44
CA THR A 355 -9.12 -5.69 20.72
C THR A 355 -7.76 -6.24 20.31
N PRO A 356 -7.29 -7.35 20.89
CA PRO A 356 -6.05 -7.98 20.46
C PRO A 356 -6.20 -8.54 19.06
N ILE A 357 -5.29 -8.15 18.15
CA ILE A 357 -5.22 -8.65 16.78
C ILE A 357 -4.11 -9.69 16.58
N LEU A 358 -3.07 -9.59 17.40
CA LEU A 358 -1.97 -10.55 17.48
C LEU A 358 -1.75 -10.92 18.94
N GLU A 359 -1.41 -12.18 19.19
CA GLU A 359 -1.06 -12.69 20.52
C GLU A 359 0.10 -13.67 20.42
N THR A 360 0.90 -13.75 21.46
CA THR A 360 1.95 -14.76 21.55
C THR A 360 1.36 -16.12 21.94
N ASN A 361 2.14 -17.18 21.73
CA ASN A 361 1.77 -18.49 22.29
C ASN A 361 1.73 -18.42 23.82
N ALA A 362 0.81 -19.18 24.41
CA ALA A 362 0.67 -19.26 25.87
C ALA A 362 1.87 -19.94 26.56
N LYS A 363 2.75 -20.57 25.80
CA LYS A 363 3.96 -21.25 26.31
C LYS A 363 5.15 -20.91 25.45
N GLY A 364 6.33 -20.84 26.08
CA GLY A 364 7.60 -20.62 25.39
C GLY A 364 7.86 -19.19 24.98
N VAL A 365 7.08 -18.22 25.48
CA VAL A 365 7.32 -16.78 25.32
C VAL A 365 7.27 -16.14 26.71
N TRP A 366 8.24 -15.27 27.00
CA TRP A 366 8.33 -14.55 28.28
C TRP A 366 8.89 -13.14 28.05
N ILE A 367 8.77 -12.27 29.07
CA ILE A 367 9.46 -10.98 29.12
C ILE A 367 10.86 -11.26 29.67
N GLU A 368 11.88 -11.02 28.88
CA GLU A 368 13.29 -11.24 29.22
C GLU A 368 13.83 -10.06 30.02
N LYS A 369 14.30 -10.32 31.24
CA LYS A 369 14.73 -9.27 32.18
C LYS A 369 16.24 -9.19 32.40
N GLU A 370 16.96 -10.24 32.08
CA GLU A 370 18.36 -10.37 32.39
C GLU A 370 19.28 -10.12 31.21
N GLN A 371 18.84 -10.53 30.01
CA GLN A 371 19.66 -10.45 28.80
C GLN A 371 19.15 -9.38 27.85
N THR A 372 20.03 -8.48 27.43
CA THR A 372 19.71 -7.40 26.50
C THR A 372 19.95 -7.77 25.04
N ASP A 373 20.88 -8.71 24.78
CA ASP A 373 21.15 -9.21 23.43
C ASP A 373 20.49 -10.57 23.22
N LEU A 374 19.38 -10.56 22.51
CA LEU A 374 18.58 -11.74 22.19
C LEU A 374 18.83 -12.27 20.76
N GLN A 375 19.82 -11.74 20.05
CA GLN A 375 20.07 -12.15 18.66
C GLN A 375 21.02 -13.35 18.56
N GLU A 376 22.00 -13.44 19.44
CA GLU A 376 23.12 -14.37 19.28
C GLU A 376 23.14 -15.57 20.25
N SER A 377 22.41 -15.50 21.34
CA SER A 377 22.49 -16.52 22.39
C SER A 377 21.17 -17.20 22.67
N PRO A 378 21.16 -18.52 22.88
CA PRO A 378 19.99 -19.19 23.42
C PRO A 378 19.72 -18.64 24.83
N VAL A 379 18.46 -18.28 25.07
CA VAL A 379 17.98 -17.74 26.34
C VAL A 379 16.92 -18.67 26.90
N GLU A 380 16.97 -18.90 28.21
CA GLU A 380 15.99 -19.72 28.93
C GLU A 380 15.25 -18.84 29.95
N CYS A 381 13.95 -19.06 30.06
CA CYS A 381 13.10 -18.35 31.02
C CYS A 381 13.57 -18.60 32.46
N ASN A 382 14.00 -17.55 33.15
CA ASN A 382 14.46 -17.60 34.53
C ASN A 382 13.36 -17.16 35.52
N ALA A 383 12.67 -18.13 36.10
CA ALA A 383 11.64 -17.86 37.10
C ALA A 383 12.16 -17.12 38.34
N SER A 384 13.48 -17.27 38.68
CA SER A 384 14.11 -16.56 39.82
C SER A 384 14.26 -15.06 39.57
N ALA A 385 14.40 -14.65 38.28
CA ALA A 385 14.38 -13.26 37.85
C ALA A 385 12.96 -12.69 37.77
N GLY A 386 11.94 -13.46 38.07
CA GLY A 386 10.54 -13.09 37.98
C GLY A 386 9.99 -13.15 36.56
N GLU A 387 10.64 -13.93 35.69
CA GLU A 387 10.14 -14.17 34.34
C GLU A 387 9.05 -15.25 34.36
N LYS A 388 8.04 -15.06 33.55
CA LYS A 388 6.93 -15.99 33.43
C LYS A 388 6.55 -16.16 31.98
N ALA A 389 6.42 -17.41 31.53
CA ALA A 389 5.88 -17.72 30.22
C ALA A 389 4.36 -17.55 30.24
N VAL A 390 3.87 -16.53 29.57
CA VAL A 390 2.44 -16.22 29.45
C VAL A 390 2.12 -15.72 28.03
N SER A 391 0.83 -15.68 27.71
CA SER A 391 0.40 -15.07 26.44
C SER A 391 0.39 -13.55 26.57
N TYR A 392 1.04 -12.89 25.63
CA TYR A 392 1.09 -11.43 25.50
C TYR A 392 0.34 -10.99 24.25
N THR A 393 -0.28 -9.79 24.30
CA THR A 393 -1.13 -9.28 23.24
C THR A 393 -0.53 -8.06 22.57
N HIS A 394 -0.76 -7.96 21.25
CA HIS A 394 -0.60 -6.75 20.47
C HIS A 394 -1.98 -6.24 20.11
N LEU A 395 -2.25 -4.96 20.36
CA LEU A 395 -3.62 -4.46 20.47
C LEU A 395 -4.01 -3.54 19.32
N ARG A 396 -5.29 -3.56 19.03
CA ARG A 396 -6.01 -2.47 18.39
C ARG A 396 -6.98 -1.88 19.42
N ALA A 397 -6.94 -0.55 19.61
CA ALA A 397 -7.96 0.18 20.33
C ALA A 397 -8.94 0.82 19.32
N HIS A 398 -10.24 0.82 19.61
CA HIS A 398 -11.27 1.48 18.83
C HIS A 398 -12.35 2.04 19.78
N GLU A 399 -13.01 3.10 19.36
CA GLU A 399 -14.19 3.60 20.06
C GLU A 399 -15.33 2.59 19.99
N THR A 400 -16.19 2.58 21.02
CA THR A 400 -17.42 1.81 21.00
C THR A 400 -18.38 2.40 19.97
N GLU A 401 -18.97 1.55 19.14
CA GLU A 401 -20.11 1.89 18.28
C GLU A 401 -21.33 2.28 19.14
N ALA A 402 -21.32 3.48 19.69
CA ALA A 402 -22.47 4.02 20.40
C ALA A 402 -23.23 5.08 19.60
N ASP A 403 -22.67 5.55 18.47
CA ASP A 403 -23.28 6.59 17.64
C ASP A 403 -22.95 6.40 16.13
N LEU A 404 -23.49 5.37 15.51
CA LEU A 404 -23.62 5.27 14.05
C LEU A 404 -25.09 5.15 13.64
#